data_5769c2ff1f785274ff40dfda8522ba12
#
_entry.id   5769c2ff1f785274ff40dfda8522ba12
#
_cell.length_a   1.000
_cell.length_b   1.000
_cell.length_c   1.000
_cell.angle_alpha   90.00
_cell.angle_beta   90.00
_cell.angle_gamma   90.00
#
_symmetry.space_group_name_H-M   'P 1'
#
loop_
_entity.id
_entity.type
_entity.pdbx_description
1 polymer ?
#
loop_
_entity_poly.entity_id
_entity_poly.type
_entity_poly.pdbx_seq_one_letter_code
_entity_poly.pdbx_strand_id
1 'polypeptide(L)'
;TIIKEVVRYETLVPAARRCDLDGAWRLLHDAAATGEPADPARMAAGDAARVADAAALETVAENYADCREWRAGLIGWQRWWREAGRKD
;
A
#
# COMPACT_ATOMS: atom_id res chain seq x y z
N THR A 1 -6.77 -2.57 12.59
CA THR A 1 -7.27 -2.44 11.22
C THR A 1 -6.72 -1.19 10.52
N ILE A 2 -6.86 -1.13 9.22
CA ILE A 2 -6.41 0.00 8.39
C ILE A 2 -7.08 1.30 8.81
N ILE A 3 -8.39 1.29 8.97
CA ILE A 3 -9.17 2.45 9.41
C ILE A 3 -8.69 2.95 10.77
N LYS A 4 -8.37 2.03 11.67
CA LYS A 4 -7.89 2.35 13.01
C LYS A 4 -6.57 3.13 12.97
N GLU A 5 -5.65 2.74 12.07
CA GLU A 5 -4.35 3.41 11.93
C GLU A 5 -4.51 4.82 11.35
N VAL A 6 -5.40 5.02 10.36
CA VAL A 6 -5.68 6.33 9.79
C VAL A 6 -6.30 7.26 10.83
N VAL A 7 -7.26 6.79 11.60
CA VAL A 7 -7.90 7.56 12.68
C VAL A 7 -6.87 7.94 13.74
N ARG A 8 -5.98 7.03 14.10
CA ARG A 8 -4.89 7.30 15.04
C ARG A 8 -3.99 8.41 14.53
N TYR A 9 -3.58 8.37 13.26
CA TYR A 9 -2.74 9.39 12.66
C TYR A 9 -3.43 10.76 12.69
N GLU A 10 -4.69 10.84 12.24
CA GLU A 10 -5.45 12.09 12.21
C GLU A 10 -5.67 12.67 13.61
N THR A 11 -5.78 11.80 14.63
CA THR A 11 -5.97 12.23 16.01
C THR A 11 -4.69 12.74 16.64
N LEU A 12 -3.55 12.07 16.38
CA LEU A 12 -2.27 12.36 17.03
C LEU A 12 -1.47 13.45 16.33
N VAL A 13 -1.70 13.68 15.02
CA VAL A 13 -0.95 14.65 14.24
C VAL A 13 -1.85 15.83 13.90
N PRO A 14 -1.58 17.03 14.48
CA PRO A 14 -2.36 18.22 14.19
C PRO A 14 -2.31 18.60 12.71
N ALA A 15 -3.40 19.19 12.20
CA ALA A 15 -3.49 19.61 10.81
C ALA A 15 -2.33 20.50 10.36
N ALA A 16 -1.78 21.33 11.26
CA ALA A 16 -0.66 22.21 10.97
C ALA A 16 0.64 21.45 10.66
N ARG A 17 0.76 20.19 11.09
CA ARG A 17 1.94 19.36 10.83
C ARG A 17 1.72 18.32 9.72
N ARG A 18 0.49 18.23 9.22
CA ARG A 18 0.18 17.33 8.10
C ARG A 18 0.44 18.03 6.79
N CYS A 19 0.72 17.25 5.75
CA CYS A 19 1.01 17.79 4.42
C CYS A 19 0.30 16.98 3.33
N ASP A 20 0.22 17.61 2.15
CA ASP A 20 -0.24 16.93 0.96
C ASP A 20 0.96 16.41 0.17
N LEU A 21 0.79 15.27 -0.46
CA LEU A 21 1.77 14.68 -1.35
C LEU A 21 1.45 15.02 -2.80
N ASP A 22 2.50 15.20 -3.61
CA ASP A 22 2.34 15.39 -5.04
C ASP A 22 1.67 14.16 -5.66
N GLY A 23 0.80 14.39 -6.64
CA GLY A 23 0.13 13.29 -7.33
C GLY A 23 1.08 12.32 -8.03
N ALA A 24 2.30 12.76 -8.38
CA ALA A 24 3.32 11.89 -8.92
C ALA A 24 3.71 10.78 -7.95
N TRP A 25 3.70 11.05 -6.64
CA TRP A 25 3.94 10.02 -5.62
C TRP A 25 2.92 8.89 -5.75
N ARG A 26 1.65 9.24 -5.93
CA ARG A 26 0.57 8.26 -6.09
C ARG A 26 0.77 7.41 -7.34
N LEU A 27 1.14 8.02 -8.46
CA LEU A 27 1.39 7.29 -9.70
C LEU A 27 2.54 6.31 -9.56
N LEU A 28 3.63 6.72 -8.92
CA LEU A 28 4.77 5.85 -8.65
C LEU A 28 4.43 4.73 -7.66
N HIS A 29 3.69 5.05 -6.62
CA HIS A 29 3.28 4.06 -5.62
C HIS A 29 2.38 2.99 -6.24
N ASP A 30 1.40 3.41 -7.05
CA ASP A 30 0.48 2.48 -7.71
C ASP A 30 1.23 1.60 -8.72
N ALA A 31 2.16 2.19 -9.47
CA ALA A 31 3.00 1.45 -10.41
C ALA A 31 3.85 0.40 -9.69
N ALA A 32 4.44 0.75 -8.55
CA ALA A 32 5.23 -0.17 -7.76
C ALA A 32 4.37 -1.33 -7.22
N ALA A 33 3.14 -1.04 -6.83
CA ALA A 33 2.22 -2.05 -6.30
C ALA A 33 1.76 -3.03 -7.37
N THR A 34 1.59 -2.58 -8.61
CA THR A 34 1.13 -3.41 -9.74
C THR A 34 2.25 -4.03 -10.54
N GLY A 35 3.49 -3.55 -10.36
CA GLY A 35 4.64 -3.98 -11.15
C GLY A 35 4.71 -3.35 -12.54
N GLU A 36 3.82 -2.43 -12.87
CA GLU A 36 3.81 -1.72 -14.15
C GLU A 36 4.61 -0.41 -14.03
N PRO A 37 5.39 -0.03 -15.06
CA PRO A 37 6.12 1.24 -15.02
C PRO A 37 5.17 2.43 -14.98
N ALA A 38 5.49 3.43 -14.18
CA ALA A 38 4.76 4.69 -14.20
C ALA A 38 5.07 5.46 -15.49
N ASP A 39 4.08 6.18 -16.00
CA ASP A 39 4.26 7.02 -17.20
C ASP A 39 4.97 8.33 -16.82
N PRO A 40 6.23 8.53 -17.26
CA PRO A 40 6.97 9.75 -16.92
C PRO A 40 6.30 11.04 -17.42
N ALA A 41 5.61 10.98 -18.56
CA ALA A 41 4.93 12.14 -19.12
C ALA A 41 3.79 12.60 -18.22
N ARG A 42 3.04 11.66 -17.66
CA ARG A 42 1.96 11.99 -16.71
C ARG A 42 2.49 12.57 -15.41
N MET A 43 3.61 12.05 -14.93
CA MET A 43 4.25 12.57 -13.72
C MET A 43 4.77 13.99 -13.94
N ALA A 44 5.44 14.21 -15.08
CA ALA A 44 6.00 15.53 -15.42
C ALA A 44 4.91 16.58 -15.66
N ALA A 45 3.77 16.16 -16.23
CA ALA A 45 2.65 17.08 -16.52
C ALA A 45 1.91 17.53 -15.25
N GLY A 46 2.07 16.83 -14.15
CA GLY A 46 1.36 17.15 -12.90
C GLY A 46 -0.14 16.91 -12.99
N ASP A 47 -0.57 15.98 -13.85
CA ASP A 47 -1.98 15.70 -14.10
C ASP A 47 -2.69 15.05 -12.91
N ALA A 48 -1.95 14.37 -12.04
CA ALA A 48 -2.52 13.67 -10.90
C ALA A 48 -2.81 14.66 -9.77
N ALA A 49 -3.98 14.53 -9.15
CA ALA A 49 -4.36 15.33 -8.00
C ALA A 49 -3.44 15.07 -6.82
N ARG A 50 -3.21 16.09 -5.99
CA ARG A 50 -2.46 15.95 -4.75
C ARG A 50 -3.19 15.01 -3.80
N VAL A 51 -2.41 14.30 -2.99
CA VAL A 51 -2.93 13.30 -2.07
C VAL A 51 -2.66 13.75 -0.64
N ALA A 52 -3.70 13.83 0.17
CA ALA A 52 -3.55 14.10 1.60
C ALA A 52 -2.75 12.98 2.27
N ASP A 53 -1.93 13.33 3.25
CA ASP A 53 -1.09 12.37 3.97
C ASP A 53 -1.87 11.23 4.62
N ALA A 54 -3.06 11.51 5.17
CA ALA A 54 -3.93 10.47 5.74
C ALA A 54 -4.42 9.49 4.68
N ALA A 55 -4.76 9.97 3.48
CA ALA A 55 -5.16 9.12 2.37
C ALA A 55 -3.99 8.26 1.87
N ALA A 56 -2.79 8.82 1.83
CA ALA A 56 -1.58 8.08 1.49
C ALA A 56 -1.31 6.96 2.51
N LEU A 57 -1.46 7.25 3.79
CA LEU A 57 -1.30 6.26 4.86
C LEU A 57 -2.30 5.11 4.70
N GLU A 58 -3.56 5.42 4.39
CA GLU A 58 -4.58 4.41 4.15
C GLU A 58 -4.18 3.47 3.01
N THR A 59 -3.74 4.01 1.89
CA THR A 59 -3.31 3.23 0.73
C THR A 59 -2.13 2.32 1.08
N VAL A 60 -1.12 2.84 1.77
CA VAL A 60 0.05 2.07 2.19
C VAL A 60 -0.33 0.96 3.16
N ALA A 61 -1.20 1.27 4.13
CA ALA A 61 -1.67 0.28 5.10
C ALA A 61 -2.47 -0.85 4.43
N GLU A 62 -3.31 -0.52 3.44
CA GLU A 62 -4.03 -1.52 2.65
C GLU A 62 -3.07 -2.44 1.89
N ASN A 63 -2.06 -1.87 1.24
CA ASN A 63 -1.08 -2.65 0.50
C ASN A 63 -0.29 -3.57 1.42
N TYR A 64 0.07 -3.13 2.61
CA TYR A 64 0.74 -3.99 3.58
C TYR A 64 -0.17 -5.11 4.09
N ALA A 65 -1.46 -4.82 4.28
CA ALA A 65 -2.42 -5.84 4.68
C ALA A 65 -2.55 -6.93 3.60
N ASP A 66 -2.63 -6.53 2.33
CA ASP A 66 -2.68 -7.45 1.20
C ASP A 66 -1.41 -8.30 1.11
N CYS A 67 -0.25 -7.69 1.30
CA CYS A 67 1.03 -8.40 1.31
C CYS A 67 1.08 -9.44 2.43
N ARG A 68 0.59 -9.11 3.62
CA ARG A 68 0.54 -10.06 4.74
C ARG A 68 -0.40 -11.22 4.43
N GLU A 69 -1.53 -10.95 3.81
CA GLU A 69 -2.49 -11.98 3.41
C GLU A 69 -1.90 -12.93 2.38
N TRP A 70 -1.24 -12.39 1.35
CA TRP A 70 -0.56 -13.21 0.34
C TRP A 70 0.56 -14.04 0.93
N ARG A 71 1.33 -13.47 1.84
CA ARG A 71 2.39 -14.19 2.55
C ARG A 71 1.81 -15.35 3.37
N ALA A 72 0.73 -15.10 4.09
CA ALA A 72 0.06 -16.15 4.87
C ALA A 72 -0.46 -17.26 3.95
N GLY A 73 -1.01 -16.91 2.80
CA GLY A 73 -1.46 -17.88 1.79
C GLY A 73 -0.32 -18.74 1.26
N LEU A 74 0.82 -18.12 0.94
CA LEU A 74 2.01 -18.81 0.47
C LEU A 74 2.53 -19.79 1.54
N ILE A 75 2.63 -19.34 2.78
CA ILE A 75 3.07 -20.18 3.90
C ILE A 75 2.12 -21.37 4.07
N GLY A 76 0.82 -21.15 3.95
CA GLY A 76 -0.19 -22.20 4.00
C GLY A 76 0.00 -23.24 2.89
N TRP A 77 0.25 -22.80 1.66
CA TRP A 77 0.54 -23.68 0.53
C TRP A 77 1.80 -24.50 0.73
N GLN A 78 2.88 -23.87 1.23
CA GLN A 78 4.14 -24.53 1.51
C GLN A 78 3.98 -25.59 2.59
N ARG A 79 3.20 -25.29 3.63
CA ARG A 79 2.89 -26.24 4.70
C ARG A 79 2.10 -27.43 4.18
N TRP A 80 1.05 -27.15 3.41
CA TRP A 80 0.24 -28.20 2.79
C TRP A 80 1.07 -29.12 1.93
N TRP A 81 1.95 -28.55 1.09
CA TRP A 81 2.83 -29.33 0.21
C TRP A 81 3.74 -30.25 0.99
N ARG A 82 4.34 -29.75 2.06
CA ARG A 82 5.22 -30.57 2.91
C ARG A 82 4.47 -31.72 3.59
N GLU A 83 3.27 -31.45 4.10
CA GLU A 83 2.44 -32.46 4.75
C GLU A 83 1.94 -33.49 3.74
N ALA A 84 1.51 -33.06 2.56
CA ALA A 84 1.07 -33.96 1.50
C ALA A 84 2.21 -34.86 1.02
N GLY A 85 3.43 -34.33 0.89
CA GLY A 85 4.60 -35.10 0.49
C GLY A 85 5.05 -36.14 1.52
N ARG A 86 4.66 -36.00 2.77
CA ARG A 86 5.01 -36.94 3.85
C ARG A 86 4.09 -38.17 3.90
N LYS A 87 2.98 -38.12 3.19
CA LYS A 87 1.99 -39.21 3.23
C LYS A 87 2.28 -40.34 2.27
N ASP A 88 3.28 -40.19 1.47
CA ASP A 88 3.74 -41.23 0.55
C ASP A 88 4.88 -42.02 1.20
#